data_e1595ba4f8e81226585fe0e6c8bb930d
#
_entry.id   e1595ba4f8e81226585fe0e6c8bb930d
#
_cell.length_a   1.000
_cell.length_b   1.000
_cell.length_c   1.000
_cell.angle_alpha   90.00
_cell.angle_beta   90.00
_cell.angle_gamma   90.00
#
_symmetry.space_group_name_H-M   'P 1'
#
loop_
_entity.id
_entity.type
_entity.pdbx_description
1 polymer ?
#
loop_
_entity_poly.entity_id
_entity_poly.type
_entity_poly.pdbx_seq_one_letter_code
_entity_poly.pdbx_strand_id
1 'polypeptide(L)'
;PTWPHETVRNLSIASFFVGMILFLSATMPPHIGAPANPSQTPAIILPDWYLYWSFGLLKLSPLNPDLAILGGQKIMADRTYGVLANGVVVGFIAIVPFLNKGSARRPVEEPFWAAVGVFGVVFAMTISLLAVKNLMPMNVDLLFDLTFLLPIVLGIVTYAVLKTMQEGYMY
;
A
#
# COMPACT_ATOMS: atom_id res chain seq x y z
N PRO A 1 29.30 -19.27 1.71
CA PRO A 1 29.93 -18.12 2.37
C PRO A 1 29.38 -16.84 1.79
N THR A 2 28.91 -15.93 2.65
CA THR A 2 28.34 -14.64 2.24
C THR A 2 29.41 -13.73 1.59
N TRP A 3 30.65 -13.91 1.97
CA TRP A 3 31.80 -13.18 1.43
C TRP A 3 32.81 -14.16 0.78
N PRO A 4 33.34 -13.85 -0.44
CA PRO A 4 33.04 -12.70 -1.30
C PRO A 4 31.88 -12.94 -2.29
N HIS A 5 31.45 -14.19 -2.52
CA HIS A 5 30.61 -14.57 -3.65
C HIS A 5 29.23 -13.89 -3.67
N GLU A 6 28.51 -13.91 -2.56
CA GLU A 6 27.18 -13.33 -2.49
C GLU A 6 27.24 -11.80 -2.54
N THR A 7 28.23 -11.21 -1.89
CA THR A 7 28.46 -9.77 -1.91
C THR A 7 28.78 -9.26 -3.32
N VAL A 8 29.67 -9.96 -4.03
CA VAL A 8 30.01 -9.60 -5.44
C VAL A 8 28.79 -9.72 -6.35
N ARG A 9 28.01 -10.81 -6.19
CA ARG A 9 26.77 -11.01 -6.95
C ARG A 9 25.78 -9.87 -6.72
N ASN A 10 25.51 -9.54 -5.46
CA ASN A 10 24.57 -8.47 -5.10
C ASN A 10 25.07 -7.09 -5.60
N LEU A 11 26.37 -6.83 -5.48
CA LEU A 11 26.96 -5.59 -5.97
C LEU A 11 26.88 -5.50 -7.51
N SER A 12 27.10 -6.59 -8.22
CA SER A 12 26.96 -6.62 -9.68
C SER A 12 25.54 -6.33 -10.13
N ILE A 13 24.55 -6.94 -9.47
CA ILE A 13 23.13 -6.69 -9.75
C ILE A 13 22.77 -5.24 -9.43
N ALA A 14 23.17 -4.72 -8.28
CA ALA A 14 22.94 -3.33 -7.89
C ALA A 14 23.58 -2.35 -8.89
N SER A 15 24.82 -2.58 -9.30
CA SER A 15 25.53 -1.74 -10.28
C SER A 15 24.84 -1.76 -11.63
N PHE A 16 24.32 -2.90 -12.08
CA PHE A 16 23.54 -3.01 -13.31
C PHE A 16 22.28 -2.16 -13.24
N PHE A 17 21.50 -2.24 -12.15
CA PHE A 17 20.29 -1.43 -11.99
C PHE A 17 20.59 0.05 -11.91
N VAL A 18 21.63 0.45 -11.16
CA VAL A 18 22.07 1.85 -11.10
C VAL A 18 22.48 2.36 -12.46
N GLY A 19 23.27 1.58 -13.21
CA GLY A 19 23.66 1.91 -14.57
C GLY A 19 22.45 2.06 -15.52
N MET A 20 21.48 1.19 -15.42
CA MET A 20 20.22 1.26 -16.19
C MET A 20 19.42 2.53 -15.86
N ILE A 21 19.28 2.88 -14.59
CA ILE A 21 18.58 4.09 -14.15
C ILE A 21 19.29 5.34 -14.66
N LEU A 22 20.63 5.39 -14.55
CA LEU A 22 21.42 6.52 -15.06
C LEU A 22 21.30 6.65 -16.59
N PHE A 23 21.32 5.53 -17.31
CA PHE A 23 21.12 5.53 -18.75
C PHE A 23 19.73 6.05 -19.13
N LEU A 24 18.68 5.56 -18.49
CA LEU A 24 17.31 6.02 -18.73
C LEU A 24 17.14 7.51 -18.40
N SER A 25 17.71 7.97 -17.29
CA SER A 25 17.65 9.38 -16.88
C SER A 25 18.39 10.30 -17.88
N ALA A 26 19.46 9.82 -18.49
CA ALA A 26 20.21 10.57 -19.48
C ALA A 26 19.49 10.62 -20.84
N THR A 27 18.81 9.54 -21.22
CA THR A 27 18.12 9.42 -22.53
C THR A 27 16.70 9.99 -22.50
N MET A 28 16.04 9.92 -21.35
CA MET A 28 14.66 10.39 -21.14
C MET A 28 14.61 11.32 -19.92
N PRO A 29 15.22 12.52 -19.99
CA PRO A 29 15.20 13.45 -18.88
C PRO A 29 13.76 13.87 -18.56
N PRO A 30 13.38 14.00 -17.28
CA PRO A 30 12.06 14.45 -16.90
C PRO A 30 11.81 15.88 -17.40
N HIS A 31 10.58 16.16 -17.79
CA HIS A 31 10.17 17.51 -18.17
C HIS A 31 10.32 18.47 -16.98
N ILE A 32 11.07 19.55 -17.21
CA ILE A 32 11.12 20.65 -16.26
C ILE A 32 9.81 21.43 -16.40
N GLY A 33 9.06 21.54 -15.31
CA GLY A 33 7.81 22.30 -15.27
C GLY A 33 8.02 23.81 -15.43
N ALA A 34 6.93 24.56 -15.47
CA ALA A 34 6.95 26.01 -15.46
C ALA A 34 7.65 26.55 -14.18
N PRO A 35 8.23 27.77 -14.20
CA PRO A 35 8.80 28.39 -13.02
C PRO A 35 7.82 28.38 -11.84
N ALA A 36 8.33 28.09 -10.64
CA ALA A 36 7.51 28.03 -9.44
C ALA A 36 6.88 29.39 -9.16
N ASN A 37 5.56 29.42 -9.00
CA ASN A 37 4.81 30.60 -8.60
C ASN A 37 4.27 30.39 -7.17
N PRO A 38 4.77 31.09 -6.16
CA PRO A 38 4.34 30.91 -4.77
C PRO A 38 2.86 31.23 -4.52
N SER A 39 2.28 32.05 -5.38
CA SER A 39 0.86 32.45 -5.27
C SER A 39 -0.12 31.51 -5.96
N GLN A 40 0.37 30.51 -6.70
CA GLN A 40 -0.48 29.53 -7.39
C GLN A 40 -0.09 28.12 -7.00
N THR A 41 -0.98 27.45 -6.28
CA THR A 41 -0.83 26.01 -6.00
C THR A 41 -1.44 25.21 -7.15
N PRO A 42 -0.74 24.23 -7.73
CA PRO A 42 -1.32 23.35 -8.74
C PRO A 42 -2.60 22.68 -8.22
N ALA A 43 -3.62 22.61 -9.06
CA ALA A 43 -4.91 22.02 -8.69
C ALA A 43 -4.81 20.52 -8.34
N ILE A 44 -3.80 19.83 -8.89
CA ILE A 44 -3.56 18.41 -8.68
C ILE A 44 -2.10 18.25 -8.29
N ILE A 45 -1.87 17.90 -7.02
CA ILE A 45 -0.56 17.50 -6.50
C ILE A 45 -0.65 16.02 -6.19
N LEU A 46 0.05 15.20 -6.96
CA LEU A 46 0.15 13.76 -6.75
C LEU A 46 1.61 13.39 -6.50
N PRO A 47 1.85 12.47 -5.58
CA PRO A 47 3.17 11.87 -5.42
C PRO A 47 3.44 10.90 -6.58
N ASP A 48 4.61 10.26 -6.58
CA ASP A 48 4.90 9.14 -7.47
C ASP A 48 3.96 7.95 -7.19
N TRP A 49 3.71 7.13 -8.21
CA TRP A 49 2.73 6.04 -8.19
C TRP A 49 2.88 5.07 -7.00
N TYR A 50 4.10 4.81 -6.55
CA TYR A 50 4.38 3.91 -5.42
C TYR A 50 3.98 4.48 -4.05
N LEU A 51 3.68 5.78 -3.97
CA LEU A 51 3.15 6.43 -2.77
C LEU A 51 1.62 6.66 -2.81
N TYR A 52 0.94 6.23 -3.87
CA TYR A 52 -0.51 6.44 -3.99
C TYR A 52 -1.29 5.80 -2.85
N TRP A 53 -0.88 4.63 -2.37
CA TRP A 53 -1.52 3.99 -1.23
C TRP A 53 -1.46 4.86 0.04
N SER A 54 -0.34 5.49 0.32
CA SER A 54 -0.17 6.41 1.44
C SER A 54 -1.03 7.67 1.28
N PHE A 55 -1.06 8.24 0.08
CA PHE A 55 -1.93 9.37 -0.24
C PHE A 55 -3.41 9.03 -0.16
N GLY A 56 -3.79 7.81 -0.52
CA GLY A 56 -5.14 7.30 -0.36
C GLY A 56 -5.55 7.23 1.12
N LEU A 57 -4.65 6.77 2.00
CA LEU A 57 -4.89 6.75 3.44
C LEU A 57 -5.12 8.15 4.02
N LEU A 58 -4.45 9.18 3.51
CA LEU A 58 -4.70 10.57 3.91
C LEU A 58 -6.12 11.04 3.54
N LYS A 59 -6.74 10.44 2.52
CA LYS A 59 -8.11 10.74 2.10
C LYS A 59 -9.19 10.01 2.92
N LEU A 60 -8.81 9.20 3.90
CA LEU A 60 -9.74 8.55 4.84
C LEU A 60 -10.21 9.47 5.98
N SER A 61 -9.88 10.75 5.95
CA SER A 61 -10.34 11.71 6.96
C SER A 61 -11.85 11.72 7.21
N PRO A 62 -12.74 11.42 6.23
CA PRO A 62 -14.17 11.28 6.49
C PRO A 62 -14.53 10.18 7.50
N LEU A 63 -13.65 9.20 7.72
CA LEU A 63 -13.81 8.16 8.74
C LEU A 63 -13.43 8.62 10.15
N ASN A 64 -12.86 9.83 10.29
CA ASN A 64 -12.51 10.38 11.59
C ASN A 64 -13.80 10.70 12.38
N PRO A 65 -14.10 9.96 13.46
CA PRO A 65 -15.36 10.11 14.15
C PRO A 65 -15.44 11.42 14.90
N ASP A 66 -16.60 12.10 14.79
CA ASP A 66 -16.97 13.22 15.64
C ASP A 66 -17.52 12.68 16.96
N LEU A 67 -16.84 12.97 18.06
CA LEU A 67 -17.34 12.60 19.38
C LEU A 67 -18.34 13.65 19.89
N ALA A 68 -19.60 13.26 19.94
CA ALA A 68 -20.66 14.08 20.54
C ALA A 68 -20.37 14.47 22.01
N ILE A 69 -19.64 13.62 22.73
CA ILE A 69 -19.22 13.83 24.13
C ILE A 69 -18.28 15.03 24.29
N LEU A 70 -17.54 15.37 23.26
CA LEU A 70 -16.62 16.53 23.23
C LEU A 70 -17.23 17.76 22.54
N GLY A 71 -18.53 17.87 22.50
CA GLY A 71 -19.21 19.01 21.86
C GLY A 71 -19.16 19.00 20.33
N GLY A 72 -19.05 17.81 19.71
CA GLY A 72 -18.96 17.65 18.25
C GLY A 72 -17.59 17.94 17.67
N GLN A 73 -16.57 18.09 18.50
CA GLN A 73 -15.19 18.23 18.01
C GLN A 73 -14.65 16.87 17.56
N LYS A 74 -13.91 16.86 16.47
CA LYS A 74 -13.20 15.67 16.02
C LYS A 74 -12.13 15.27 17.02
N ILE A 75 -11.95 13.97 17.25
CA ILE A 75 -10.92 13.45 18.16
C ILE A 75 -9.54 13.94 17.76
N MET A 76 -9.30 14.03 16.46
CA MET A 76 -8.02 14.47 15.89
C MET A 76 -8.27 15.40 14.71
N ALA A 77 -7.33 16.30 14.48
CA ALA A 77 -7.30 17.02 13.21
C ALA A 77 -7.23 16.04 12.04
N ASP A 78 -7.95 16.30 10.94
CA ASP A 78 -8.03 15.37 9.79
C ASP A 78 -6.65 14.96 9.27
N ARG A 79 -5.68 15.88 9.32
CA ARG A 79 -4.28 15.60 8.94
C ARG A 79 -3.61 14.57 9.86
N THR A 80 -3.84 14.67 11.17
CA THR A 80 -3.29 13.74 12.17
C THR A 80 -3.87 12.36 11.98
N TYR A 81 -5.18 12.24 11.70
CA TYR A 81 -5.84 10.98 11.42
C TYR A 81 -5.21 10.24 10.23
N GLY A 82 -4.96 10.94 9.13
CA GLY A 82 -4.32 10.35 7.95
C GLY A 82 -2.88 9.89 8.21
N VAL A 83 -2.11 10.65 8.98
CA VAL A 83 -0.73 10.27 9.37
C VAL A 83 -0.74 9.04 10.26
N LEU A 84 -1.65 8.97 11.24
CA LEU A 84 -1.80 7.79 12.09
C LEU A 84 -2.23 6.55 11.31
N ALA A 85 -3.14 6.68 10.34
CA ALA A 85 -3.54 5.57 9.47
C ALA A 85 -2.33 4.99 8.71
N ASN A 86 -1.45 5.85 8.19
CA ASN A 86 -0.18 5.41 7.59
C ASN A 86 0.71 4.70 8.61
N GLY A 87 0.87 5.26 9.82
CA GLY A 87 1.64 4.65 10.90
C GLY A 87 1.13 3.28 11.30
N VAL A 88 -0.19 3.10 11.37
CA VAL A 88 -0.83 1.80 11.68
C VAL A 88 -0.52 0.77 10.60
N VAL A 89 -0.63 1.11 9.32
CA VAL A 89 -0.34 0.18 8.21
C VAL A 89 1.13 -0.24 8.22
N VAL A 90 2.05 0.72 8.31
CA VAL A 90 3.49 0.45 8.36
C VAL A 90 3.86 -0.34 9.62
N GLY A 91 3.31 0.04 10.77
CA GLY A 91 3.50 -0.66 12.04
C GLY A 91 2.99 -2.10 12.00
N PHE A 92 1.83 -2.33 11.38
CA PHE A 92 1.30 -3.68 11.17
C PHE A 92 2.26 -4.54 10.33
N ILE A 93 2.73 -4.01 9.19
CA ILE A 93 3.70 -4.71 8.33
C ILE A 93 4.99 -5.05 9.11
N ALA A 94 5.48 -4.11 9.93
CA ALA A 94 6.67 -4.33 10.74
C ALA A 94 6.49 -5.39 11.82
N ILE A 95 5.27 -5.55 12.36
CA ILE A 95 4.97 -6.51 13.43
C ILE A 95 4.67 -7.92 12.88
N VAL A 96 4.21 -8.05 11.63
CA VAL A 96 3.88 -9.35 11.01
C VAL A 96 4.96 -10.43 11.22
N PRO A 97 6.27 -10.18 11.01
CA PRO A 97 7.30 -11.19 11.22
C PRO A 97 7.40 -11.70 12.67
N PHE A 98 6.96 -10.91 13.64
CA PHE A 98 6.96 -11.30 15.05
C PHE A 98 5.68 -12.04 15.44
N LEU A 99 4.58 -11.83 14.72
CA LEU A 99 3.32 -12.53 14.92
C LEU A 99 3.33 -13.89 14.24
N ASN A 100 3.89 -13.98 13.04
CA ASN A 100 4.03 -15.24 12.32
C ASN A 100 5.30 -15.96 12.77
N LYS A 101 5.12 -16.97 13.62
CA LYS A 101 6.20 -17.85 14.13
C LYS A 101 6.28 -19.17 13.33
N GLY A 102 5.47 -19.31 12.28
CA GLY A 102 5.45 -20.50 11.44
C GLY A 102 6.73 -20.65 10.61
N SER A 103 7.07 -21.90 10.29
CA SER A 103 8.18 -22.25 9.38
C SER A 103 7.71 -22.53 7.96
N ALA A 104 6.43 -22.28 7.69
CA ALA A 104 5.81 -22.55 6.40
C ALA A 104 6.46 -21.71 5.28
N ARG A 105 6.65 -22.36 4.12
CA ARG A 105 7.24 -21.73 2.94
C ARG A 105 6.25 -21.56 1.79
N ARG A 106 5.08 -22.19 1.91
CA ARG A 106 4.04 -22.18 0.87
C ARG A 106 2.76 -21.55 1.41
N PRO A 107 2.04 -20.76 0.60
CA PRO A 107 0.78 -20.14 1.01
C PRO A 107 -0.27 -21.14 1.51
N VAL A 108 -0.28 -22.37 0.98
CA VAL A 108 -1.21 -23.44 1.38
C VAL A 108 -0.96 -23.93 2.80
N GLU A 109 0.29 -23.86 3.27
CA GLU A 109 0.67 -24.31 4.62
C GLU A 109 0.16 -23.34 5.70
N GLU A 110 0.03 -22.06 5.38
CA GLU A 110 -0.49 -21.00 6.27
C GLU A 110 -1.56 -20.14 5.57
N PRO A 111 -2.77 -20.67 5.36
CA PRO A 111 -3.84 -20.00 4.63
C PRO A 111 -4.21 -18.62 5.18
N PHE A 112 -4.15 -18.46 6.51
CA PHE A 112 -4.49 -17.21 7.18
C PHE A 112 -3.52 -16.09 6.77
N TRP A 113 -2.21 -16.31 6.86
CA TRP A 113 -1.23 -15.28 6.51
C TRP A 113 -1.21 -14.98 5.02
N ALA A 114 -1.47 -15.99 4.18
CA ALA A 114 -1.64 -15.80 2.75
C ALA A 114 -2.86 -14.92 2.44
N ALA A 115 -3.98 -15.13 3.12
CA ALA A 115 -5.18 -14.30 3.00
C ALA A 115 -4.94 -12.86 3.47
N VAL A 116 -4.21 -12.66 4.58
CA VAL A 116 -3.79 -11.34 5.06
C VAL A 116 -2.91 -10.63 4.03
N GLY A 117 -2.00 -11.36 3.38
CA GLY A 117 -1.17 -10.83 2.30
C GLY A 117 -2.00 -10.36 1.10
N VAL A 118 -2.95 -11.18 0.63
CA VAL A 118 -3.87 -10.82 -0.47
C VAL A 118 -4.72 -9.61 -0.08
N PHE A 119 -5.29 -9.61 1.12
CA PHE A 119 -6.02 -8.46 1.65
C PHE A 119 -5.17 -7.19 1.58
N GLY A 120 -3.92 -7.23 2.07
CA GLY A 120 -3.03 -6.08 2.09
C GLY A 120 -2.70 -5.54 0.70
N VAL A 121 -2.41 -6.43 -0.26
CA VAL A 121 -2.11 -6.04 -1.65
C VAL A 121 -3.34 -5.42 -2.32
N VAL A 122 -4.50 -6.06 -2.20
CA VAL A 122 -5.75 -5.55 -2.78
C VAL A 122 -6.15 -4.22 -2.14
N PHE A 123 -6.02 -4.10 -0.82
CA PHE A 123 -6.26 -2.85 -0.11
C PHE A 123 -5.33 -1.74 -0.60
N ALA A 124 -4.03 -2.01 -0.74
CA ALA A 124 -3.08 -1.04 -1.25
C ALA A 124 -3.42 -0.59 -2.69
N MET A 125 -3.90 -1.50 -3.54
CA MET A 125 -4.35 -1.16 -4.89
C MET A 125 -5.62 -0.29 -4.88
N THR A 126 -6.65 -0.68 -4.14
CA THR A 126 -7.93 0.05 -4.10
C THR A 126 -7.79 1.42 -3.44
N ILE A 127 -7.03 1.52 -2.35
CA ILE A 127 -6.75 2.81 -1.71
C ILE A 127 -5.91 3.73 -2.61
N SER A 128 -5.05 3.16 -3.46
CA SER A 128 -4.31 3.92 -4.47
C SER A 128 -5.24 4.53 -5.52
N LEU A 129 -6.30 3.83 -5.92
CA LEU A 129 -7.33 4.40 -6.81
C LEU A 129 -8.06 5.57 -6.14
N LEU A 130 -8.33 5.48 -4.85
CA LEU A 130 -8.91 6.59 -4.09
C LEU A 130 -7.98 7.81 -4.06
N ALA A 131 -6.66 7.62 -4.07
CA ALA A 131 -5.69 8.71 -4.15
C ALA A 131 -5.85 9.53 -5.44
N VAL A 132 -6.11 8.87 -6.56
CA VAL A 132 -6.24 9.47 -7.90
C VAL A 132 -7.69 9.71 -8.33
N LYS A 133 -8.65 9.64 -7.41
CA LYS A 133 -10.09 9.79 -7.70
C LYS A 133 -10.46 11.00 -8.56
N ASN A 134 -9.73 12.12 -8.39
CA ASN A 134 -9.97 13.35 -9.12
C ASN A 134 -9.56 13.28 -10.60
N LEU A 135 -8.77 12.26 -10.99
CA LEU A 135 -8.34 12.02 -12.37
C LEU A 135 -9.24 11.00 -13.09
N MET A 136 -10.09 10.30 -12.34
CA MET A 136 -10.93 9.23 -12.89
C MET A 136 -12.39 9.67 -12.94
N PRO A 137 -13.12 9.40 -14.03
CA PRO A 137 -14.56 9.66 -14.12
C PRO A 137 -15.37 8.56 -13.40
N MET A 138 -14.97 8.21 -12.17
CA MET A 138 -15.65 7.18 -11.37
C MET A 138 -16.42 7.82 -10.20
N ASN A 139 -17.52 7.17 -9.82
CA ASN A 139 -18.25 7.54 -8.63
C ASN A 139 -17.38 7.34 -7.39
N VAL A 140 -17.25 8.40 -6.60
CA VAL A 140 -16.40 8.40 -5.38
C VAL A 140 -16.93 7.43 -4.33
N ASP A 141 -18.25 7.32 -4.19
CA ASP A 141 -18.89 6.42 -3.23
C ASP A 141 -18.60 4.97 -3.59
N LEU A 142 -18.69 4.62 -4.88
CA LEU A 142 -18.32 3.29 -5.37
C LEU A 142 -16.84 2.96 -5.12
N LEU A 143 -15.95 3.92 -5.35
CA LEU A 143 -14.51 3.74 -5.06
C LEU A 143 -14.26 3.53 -3.57
N PHE A 144 -14.99 4.25 -2.74
CA PHE A 144 -14.89 4.14 -1.29
C PHE A 144 -15.37 2.75 -0.82
N ASP A 145 -16.53 2.30 -1.28
CA ASP A 145 -17.07 0.98 -0.97
C ASP A 145 -16.14 -0.14 -1.45
N LEU A 146 -15.63 -0.06 -2.69
CA LEU A 146 -14.68 -1.03 -3.23
C LEU A 146 -13.38 -1.08 -2.41
N THR A 147 -12.93 0.03 -1.85
CA THR A 147 -11.70 0.10 -1.06
C THR A 147 -11.77 -0.79 0.20
N PHE A 148 -12.95 -0.97 0.76
CA PHE A 148 -13.13 -1.80 1.95
C PHE A 148 -13.69 -3.19 1.62
N LEU A 149 -14.68 -3.28 0.75
CA LEU A 149 -15.36 -4.55 0.46
C LEU A 149 -14.47 -5.52 -0.33
N LEU A 150 -13.79 -5.03 -1.37
CA LEU A 150 -13.03 -5.90 -2.27
C LEU A 150 -11.86 -6.62 -1.57
N PRO A 151 -11.02 -5.94 -0.75
CA PRO A 151 -9.97 -6.63 0.01
C PRO A 151 -10.51 -7.69 0.97
N ILE A 152 -11.62 -7.40 1.66
CA ILE A 152 -12.25 -8.33 2.60
C ILE A 152 -12.75 -9.58 1.85
N VAL A 153 -13.50 -9.39 0.76
CA VAL A 153 -14.04 -10.49 -0.02
C VAL A 153 -12.92 -11.37 -0.59
N LEU A 154 -11.90 -10.76 -1.22
CA LEU A 154 -10.79 -11.52 -1.78
C LEU A 154 -9.93 -12.19 -0.71
N GLY A 155 -9.75 -11.58 0.46
CA GLY A 155 -9.10 -12.20 1.59
C GLY A 155 -9.85 -13.45 2.08
N ILE A 156 -11.17 -13.36 2.25
CA ILE A 156 -12.01 -14.49 2.67
C ILE A 156 -11.99 -15.61 1.61
N VAL A 157 -12.15 -15.27 0.35
CA VAL A 157 -12.10 -16.25 -0.76
C VAL A 157 -10.74 -16.95 -0.79
N THR A 158 -9.65 -16.20 -0.67
CA THR A 158 -8.29 -16.77 -0.63
C THR A 158 -8.14 -17.73 0.54
N TYR A 159 -8.59 -17.34 1.73
CA TYR A 159 -8.55 -18.20 2.90
C TYR A 159 -9.34 -19.51 2.68
N ALA A 160 -10.58 -19.41 2.18
CA ALA A 160 -11.43 -20.56 1.93
C ALA A 160 -10.80 -21.52 0.92
N VAL A 161 -10.30 -21.00 -0.20
CA VAL A 161 -9.67 -21.81 -1.27
C VAL A 161 -8.39 -22.49 -0.74
N LEU A 162 -7.51 -21.77 -0.06
CA LEU A 162 -6.28 -22.35 0.44
C LEU A 162 -6.53 -23.38 1.55
N LYS A 163 -7.55 -23.17 2.38
CA LYS A 163 -7.93 -24.13 3.42
C LYS A 163 -8.48 -25.43 2.82
N THR A 164 -9.34 -25.35 1.81
CA THR A 164 -9.84 -26.57 1.11
C THR A 164 -8.70 -27.31 0.40
N MET A 165 -7.75 -26.58 -0.19
CA MET A 165 -6.55 -27.19 -0.77
C MET A 165 -5.69 -27.85 0.29
N GLN A 166 -5.47 -27.23 1.44
CA GLN A 166 -4.70 -27.80 2.55
C GLN A 166 -5.32 -29.13 3.04
N GLU A 167 -6.64 -29.16 3.20
CA GLU A 167 -7.37 -30.38 3.59
C GLU A 167 -7.25 -31.47 2.54
N GLY A 168 -7.29 -31.13 1.24
CA GLY A 168 -7.11 -32.08 0.16
C GLY A 168 -5.70 -32.68 0.00
N TYR A 169 -4.67 -32.01 0.52
CA TYR A 169 -3.28 -32.53 0.53
C TYR A 169 -3.01 -33.44 1.73
N MET A 170 -3.88 -33.48 2.74
CA MET A 170 -3.72 -34.33 3.91
C MET A 170 -4.36 -35.72 3.76
N TYR A 171 -5.03 -35.97 2.66
CA TYR A 171 -5.55 -37.27 2.24
C TYR A 171 -4.79 -37.79 1.01
#